data_a79805f12662d407bdcdb09341b18079
#
_entry.id   a79805f12662d407bdcdb09341b18079
#
_cell.length_a   1.000
_cell.length_b   1.000
_cell.length_c   1.000
_cell.angle_alpha   90.00
_cell.angle_beta   90.00
_cell.angle_gamma   90.00
#
_symmetry.space_group_name_H-M   'P 1'
#
loop_
_entity.id
_entity.type
_entity.pdbx_description
1 polymer ?
#
loop_
_entity_poly.entity_id
_entity_poly.type
_entity_poly.pdbx_seq_one_letter_code
_entity_poly.pdbx_strand_id
1 'polypeptide(L)'
;NINTIEGGTHLSGFRTALTRVLKAYADNDPVISKQIEKAKIEIAGEDFREGLTAVISIKVAEPQFEGQTKTKLGNSEVSGAVQQAVGETLTNYLEEHPAEAKKICEKVILAATARIAARKARESVQRKNFMSGGGLPGKLADCSNKDPKDCEIFLVEGDSAGGSAKQGRDRYTQAILPLRGKILNVEKVQWHRVFEAESVMNIIQSIGVRF
;
A
#
# COMPACT_ATOMS: atom_id res chain seq x y z
N ASN A 1 -19.95 -36.23 2.61
CA ASN A 1 -19.16 -35.01 2.34
C ASN A 1 -20.07 -33.77 2.44
N ILE A 2 -19.70 -32.84 3.32
CA ILE A 2 -20.42 -31.58 3.53
C ILE A 2 -19.49 -30.47 3.06
N ASN A 3 -19.98 -29.62 2.14
CA ASN A 3 -19.24 -28.46 1.71
C ASN A 3 -19.51 -27.29 2.67
N THR A 4 -18.49 -26.92 3.44
CA THR A 4 -18.56 -25.82 4.41
C THR A 4 -18.20 -24.49 3.71
N ILE A 5 -19.17 -23.88 3.03
CA ILE A 5 -18.98 -22.69 2.19
C ILE A 5 -18.38 -21.50 3.00
N GLU A 6 -18.79 -21.38 4.26
CA GLU A 6 -18.30 -20.33 5.17
C GLU A 6 -16.99 -20.74 5.89
N GLY A 7 -16.44 -21.91 5.56
CA GLY A 7 -15.21 -22.42 6.18
C GLY A 7 -15.44 -22.97 7.56
N GLY A 8 -14.67 -22.50 8.53
CA GLY A 8 -14.68 -22.93 9.92
C GLY A 8 -13.28 -23.17 10.48
N THR A 9 -13.21 -23.94 11.56
CA THR A 9 -11.98 -24.19 12.33
C THR A 9 -10.85 -24.83 11.50
N HIS A 10 -11.18 -25.72 10.56
CA HIS A 10 -10.20 -26.35 9.67
C HIS A 10 -9.56 -25.32 8.71
N LEU A 11 -10.35 -24.42 8.15
CA LEU A 11 -9.85 -23.34 7.28
C LEU A 11 -9.00 -22.34 8.07
N SER A 12 -9.44 -21.99 9.28
CA SER A 12 -8.69 -21.12 10.19
C SER A 12 -7.34 -21.75 10.56
N GLY A 13 -7.34 -23.03 10.93
CA GLY A 13 -6.14 -23.80 11.23
C GLY A 13 -5.15 -23.83 10.05
N PHE A 14 -5.64 -24.09 8.85
CA PHE A 14 -4.84 -24.08 7.63
C PHE A 14 -4.21 -22.71 7.37
N ARG A 15 -4.99 -21.63 7.42
CA ARG A 15 -4.51 -20.26 7.20
C ARG A 15 -3.42 -19.86 8.19
N THR A 16 -3.59 -20.23 9.46
CA THR A 16 -2.61 -19.96 10.52
C THR A 16 -1.32 -20.73 10.29
N ALA A 17 -1.39 -22.03 9.99
CA ALA A 17 -0.23 -22.85 9.71
C ALA A 17 0.54 -22.38 8.49
N LEU A 18 -0.15 -22.13 7.39
CA LEU A 18 0.45 -21.62 6.14
C LEU A 18 1.24 -20.33 6.39
N THR A 19 0.60 -19.34 7.02
CA THR A 19 1.23 -18.06 7.32
C THR A 19 2.45 -18.22 8.22
N ARG A 20 2.33 -19.03 9.28
CA ARG A 20 3.42 -19.28 10.23
C ARG A 20 4.62 -19.94 9.56
N VAL A 21 4.40 -21.00 8.78
CA VAL A 21 5.48 -21.76 8.14
C VAL A 21 6.18 -20.93 7.07
N LEU A 22 5.43 -20.30 6.17
CA LEU A 22 6.02 -19.47 5.11
C LEU A 22 6.75 -18.26 5.67
N LYS A 23 6.23 -17.66 6.75
CA LYS A 23 6.92 -16.55 7.42
C LYS A 23 8.23 -17.03 8.05
N ALA A 24 8.20 -18.13 8.79
CA ALA A 24 9.41 -18.70 9.39
C ALA A 24 10.46 -19.06 8.34
N TYR A 25 10.06 -19.63 7.21
CA TYR A 25 10.95 -19.91 6.09
C TYR A 25 11.56 -18.63 5.52
N ALA A 26 10.75 -17.61 5.26
CA ALA A 26 11.22 -16.33 4.72
C ALA A 26 12.17 -15.59 5.67
N ASP A 27 11.92 -15.65 6.97
CA ASP A 27 12.77 -15.03 7.99
C ASP A 27 14.12 -15.77 8.15
N ASN A 28 14.14 -17.09 7.95
CA ASN A 28 15.34 -17.92 8.07
C ASN A 28 16.21 -17.94 6.80
N ASP A 29 15.66 -17.63 5.62
CA ASP A 29 16.44 -17.56 4.40
C ASP A 29 17.14 -16.19 4.27
N PRO A 30 18.51 -16.15 4.26
CA PRO A 30 19.25 -14.88 4.24
C PRO A 30 19.04 -14.03 2.99
N VAL A 31 18.67 -14.67 1.87
CA VAL A 31 18.44 -13.96 0.60
C VAL A 31 17.08 -13.30 0.63
N ILE A 32 16.06 -14.03 1.05
CA ILE A 32 14.68 -13.56 1.13
C ILE A 32 14.54 -12.48 2.21
N SER A 33 15.11 -12.70 3.39
CA SER A 33 15.10 -11.74 4.48
C SER A 33 15.72 -10.40 4.07
N LYS A 34 16.89 -10.41 3.42
CA LYS A 34 17.51 -9.19 2.87
C LYS A 34 16.67 -8.51 1.79
N GLN A 35 15.93 -9.26 0.98
CA GLN A 35 15.04 -8.67 -0.02
C GLN A 35 13.88 -7.92 0.64
N ILE A 36 13.28 -8.49 1.69
CA ILE A 36 12.20 -7.90 2.47
C ILE A 36 12.68 -6.61 3.14
N GLU A 37 13.84 -6.66 3.81
CA GLU A 37 14.45 -5.50 4.46
C GLU A 37 14.78 -4.38 3.46
N LYS A 38 15.40 -4.72 2.33
CA LYS A 38 15.75 -3.75 1.28
C LYS A 38 14.53 -3.07 0.67
N ALA A 39 13.45 -3.82 0.50
CA ALA A 39 12.19 -3.31 -0.02
C ALA A 39 11.41 -2.48 1.02
N LYS A 40 11.77 -2.57 2.31
CA LYS A 40 11.07 -1.91 3.44
C LYS A 40 9.57 -2.20 3.42
N ILE A 41 9.20 -3.44 3.16
CA ILE A 41 7.82 -3.89 3.09
C ILE A 41 7.45 -4.66 4.35
N GLU A 42 6.23 -4.45 4.81
CA GLU A 42 5.61 -5.24 5.87
C GLU A 42 4.68 -6.27 5.21
N ILE A 43 4.98 -7.56 5.42
CA ILE A 43 4.20 -8.66 4.89
C ILE A 43 3.03 -8.95 5.83
N ALA A 44 1.81 -8.88 5.32
CA ALA A 44 0.61 -9.23 6.05
C ALA A 44 0.23 -10.70 5.83
N GLY A 45 -0.57 -11.27 6.73
CA GLY A 45 -1.03 -12.66 6.61
C GLY A 45 -1.83 -12.97 5.33
N GLU A 46 -2.41 -11.95 4.70
CA GLU A 46 -3.12 -12.09 3.43
C GLU A 46 -2.19 -12.25 2.23
N ASP A 47 -0.99 -11.64 2.28
CA ASP A 47 0.00 -11.74 1.21
C ASP A 47 0.49 -13.18 1.02
N PHE A 48 0.55 -13.97 2.10
CA PHE A 48 0.91 -15.39 2.04
C PHE A 48 -0.15 -16.27 1.34
N ARG A 49 -1.35 -15.74 1.14
CA ARG A 49 -2.47 -16.45 0.52
C ARG A 49 -2.84 -15.92 -0.87
N GLU A 50 -2.17 -14.86 -1.29
CA GLU A 50 -2.43 -14.25 -2.59
C GLU A 50 -2.14 -15.21 -3.74
N GLY A 51 -3.15 -15.48 -4.57
CA GLY A 51 -3.06 -16.43 -5.69
C GLY A 51 -3.06 -17.91 -5.29
N LEU A 52 -3.29 -18.25 -4.01
CA LEU A 52 -3.41 -19.63 -3.55
C LEU A 52 -4.79 -20.19 -3.87
N THR A 53 -4.81 -21.35 -4.51
CA THR A 53 -5.98 -22.23 -4.59
C THR A 53 -5.70 -23.49 -3.80
N ALA A 54 -6.56 -23.80 -2.84
CA ALA A 54 -6.39 -24.98 -1.98
C ALA A 54 -7.73 -25.68 -1.72
N VAL A 55 -7.68 -26.99 -1.61
CA VAL A 55 -8.82 -27.82 -1.17
C VAL A 55 -8.45 -28.46 0.15
N ILE A 56 -9.27 -28.23 1.17
CA ILE A 56 -9.09 -28.80 2.50
C ILE A 56 -10.19 -29.85 2.71
N SER A 57 -9.80 -31.10 2.81
CA SER A 57 -10.70 -32.22 3.10
C SER A 57 -10.28 -32.89 4.40
N ILE A 58 -11.22 -32.95 5.34
CA ILE A 58 -11.00 -33.57 6.65
C ILE A 58 -12.09 -34.59 6.97
N LYS A 59 -11.76 -35.59 7.78
CA LYS A 59 -12.72 -36.56 8.34
C LYS A 59 -12.79 -36.31 9.84
N VAL A 60 -13.98 -35.98 10.33
CA VAL A 60 -14.25 -35.74 11.76
C VAL A 60 -15.33 -36.71 12.19
N ALA A 61 -15.13 -37.41 13.32
CA ALA A 61 -16.04 -38.43 13.81
C ALA A 61 -17.39 -37.81 14.22
N GLU A 62 -17.36 -36.71 14.97
CA GLU A 62 -18.54 -35.99 15.45
C GLU A 62 -18.47 -34.54 15.05
N PRO A 63 -18.87 -34.20 13.78
CA PRO A 63 -18.76 -32.84 13.30
C PRO A 63 -19.82 -31.92 13.92
N GLN A 64 -19.36 -30.85 14.52
CA GLN A 64 -20.20 -29.76 15.01
C GLN A 64 -20.19 -28.61 14.02
N PHE A 65 -21.36 -28.07 13.75
CA PHE A 65 -21.52 -26.99 12.79
C PHE A 65 -22.18 -25.76 13.45
N GLU A 66 -21.79 -24.59 13.03
CA GLU A 66 -22.51 -23.37 13.35
C GLU A 66 -23.77 -23.30 12.46
N GLY A 67 -24.93 -23.37 13.11
CA GLY A 67 -26.23 -23.30 12.45
C GLY A 67 -26.70 -24.59 11.76
N GLN A 68 -27.97 -24.62 11.40
CA GLN A 68 -28.65 -25.77 10.83
C GLN A 68 -28.25 -26.07 9.37
N THR A 69 -27.71 -25.07 8.68
CA THR A 69 -27.26 -25.17 7.27
C THR A 69 -25.93 -25.87 7.10
N LYS A 70 -25.21 -26.13 8.19
CA LYS A 70 -23.92 -26.82 8.19
C LYS A 70 -22.84 -26.18 7.31
N THR A 71 -22.90 -24.86 7.11
CA THR A 71 -22.03 -24.11 6.23
C THR A 71 -20.67 -23.81 6.85
N LYS A 72 -20.56 -23.90 8.20
CA LYS A 72 -19.36 -23.58 8.94
C LYS A 72 -19.05 -24.64 10.00
N LEU A 73 -17.84 -25.21 9.98
CA LEU A 73 -17.39 -26.19 10.96
C LEU A 73 -16.97 -25.50 12.27
N GLY A 74 -17.50 -25.97 13.40
CA GLY A 74 -17.32 -25.38 14.72
C GLY A 74 -16.35 -26.12 15.66
N ASN A 75 -15.95 -27.36 15.34
CA ASN A 75 -15.08 -28.17 16.20
C ASN A 75 -13.75 -27.48 16.53
N SER A 76 -13.53 -27.06 17.77
CA SER A 76 -12.33 -26.31 18.19
C SER A 76 -11.02 -27.11 18.05
N GLU A 77 -11.06 -28.39 18.35
CA GLU A 77 -9.92 -29.30 18.28
C GLU A 77 -9.37 -29.49 16.87
N VAL A 78 -10.22 -29.35 15.87
CA VAL A 78 -9.84 -29.49 14.46
C VAL A 78 -8.82 -28.41 14.02
N SER A 79 -8.93 -27.21 14.56
CA SER A 79 -7.99 -26.13 14.21
C SER A 79 -6.55 -26.51 14.59
N GLY A 80 -6.34 -27.06 15.79
CA GLY A 80 -5.02 -27.52 16.27
C GLY A 80 -4.47 -28.65 15.44
N ALA A 81 -5.30 -29.70 15.19
CA ALA A 81 -4.90 -30.85 14.39
C ALA A 81 -4.48 -30.47 12.95
N VAL A 82 -5.24 -29.59 12.31
CA VAL A 82 -4.90 -29.08 10.97
C VAL A 82 -3.64 -28.24 11.01
N GLN A 83 -3.46 -27.39 12.04
CA GLN A 83 -2.26 -26.58 12.17
C GLN A 83 -1.00 -27.44 12.32
N GLN A 84 -1.08 -28.51 13.06
CA GLN A 84 0.04 -29.44 13.25
C GLN A 84 0.35 -30.19 11.94
N ALA A 85 -0.64 -30.85 11.35
CA ALA A 85 -0.44 -31.62 10.12
C ALA A 85 0.09 -30.80 8.96
N VAL A 86 -0.52 -29.60 8.72
CA VAL A 86 -0.08 -28.69 7.66
C VAL A 86 1.30 -28.11 8.01
N GLY A 87 1.52 -27.77 9.27
CA GLY A 87 2.80 -27.22 9.73
C GLY A 87 3.97 -28.16 9.45
N GLU A 88 3.86 -29.40 9.87
CA GLU A 88 4.89 -30.45 9.68
C GLU A 88 5.10 -30.73 8.18
N THR A 89 4.03 -31.01 7.46
CA THR A 89 4.11 -31.37 6.03
C THR A 89 4.68 -30.24 5.17
N LEU A 90 4.22 -29.01 5.40
CA LEU A 90 4.67 -27.85 4.61
C LEU A 90 6.12 -27.49 4.95
N THR A 91 6.54 -27.59 6.21
CA THR A 91 7.93 -27.34 6.59
C THR A 91 8.87 -28.30 5.87
N ASN A 92 8.59 -29.62 5.95
CA ASN A 92 9.38 -30.63 5.27
C ASN A 92 9.41 -30.39 3.74
N TYR A 93 8.27 -30.05 3.15
CA TYR A 93 8.19 -29.76 1.72
C TYR A 93 9.08 -28.57 1.28
N LEU A 94 9.06 -27.48 2.04
CA LEU A 94 9.86 -26.30 1.73
C LEU A 94 11.37 -26.57 1.88
N GLU A 95 11.75 -27.40 2.85
CA GLU A 95 13.15 -27.82 3.06
C GLU A 95 13.64 -28.75 1.93
N GLU A 96 12.80 -29.65 1.47
CA GLU A 96 13.11 -30.59 0.38
C GLU A 96 13.11 -29.90 -1.01
N HIS A 97 12.35 -28.79 -1.17
CA HIS A 97 12.16 -28.10 -2.45
C HIS A 97 12.51 -26.60 -2.38
N PRO A 98 13.78 -26.26 -2.11
CA PRO A 98 14.19 -24.86 -1.87
C PRO A 98 13.95 -23.94 -3.09
N ALA A 99 14.01 -24.47 -4.31
CA ALA A 99 13.75 -23.71 -5.52
C ALA A 99 12.26 -23.28 -5.63
N GLU A 100 11.35 -24.14 -5.19
CA GLU A 100 9.90 -23.82 -5.15
C GLU A 100 9.58 -22.91 -3.98
N ALA A 101 10.17 -23.17 -2.82
CA ALA A 101 10.03 -22.31 -1.65
C ALA A 101 10.43 -20.87 -1.95
N LYS A 102 11.53 -20.67 -2.68
CA LYS A 102 11.98 -19.35 -3.13
C LYS A 102 10.94 -18.68 -4.03
N LYS A 103 10.39 -19.38 -5.02
CA LYS A 103 9.34 -18.85 -5.90
C LYS A 103 8.08 -18.46 -5.14
N ILE A 104 7.69 -19.26 -4.14
CA ILE A 104 6.56 -18.95 -3.26
C ILE A 104 6.82 -17.66 -2.50
N CYS A 105 8.00 -17.49 -1.88
CA CYS A 105 8.37 -16.30 -1.15
C CYS A 105 8.48 -15.06 -2.05
N GLU A 106 9.02 -15.20 -3.26
CA GLU A 106 9.03 -14.12 -4.26
C GLU A 106 7.61 -13.66 -4.61
N LYS A 107 6.66 -14.61 -4.73
CA LYS A 107 5.25 -14.29 -4.95
C LYS A 107 4.64 -13.53 -3.77
N VAL A 108 4.96 -13.91 -2.53
CA VAL A 108 4.52 -13.23 -1.31
C VAL A 108 5.05 -11.78 -1.28
N ILE A 109 6.33 -11.58 -1.60
CA ILE A 109 6.93 -10.24 -1.67
C ILE A 109 6.25 -9.39 -2.73
N LEU A 110 5.96 -9.97 -3.89
CA LEU A 110 5.24 -9.28 -4.97
C LEU A 110 3.83 -8.88 -4.53
N ALA A 111 3.08 -9.77 -3.86
CA ALA A 111 1.75 -9.51 -3.33
C ALA A 111 1.77 -8.36 -2.31
N ALA A 112 2.70 -8.39 -1.34
CA ALA A 112 2.88 -7.32 -0.35
C ALA A 112 3.21 -5.97 -1.02
N THR A 113 4.09 -5.99 -2.01
CA THR A 113 4.45 -4.78 -2.77
C THR A 113 3.24 -4.20 -3.52
N ALA A 114 2.47 -5.05 -4.19
CA ALA A 114 1.26 -4.65 -4.91
C ALA A 114 0.20 -4.08 -3.96
N ARG A 115 -0.03 -4.71 -2.81
CA ARG A 115 -0.96 -4.24 -1.77
C ARG A 115 -0.56 -2.85 -1.25
N ILE A 116 0.72 -2.65 -0.94
CA ILE A 116 1.23 -1.36 -0.45
C ILE A 116 1.11 -0.30 -1.54
N ALA A 117 1.42 -0.62 -2.79
CA ALA A 117 1.27 0.30 -3.92
C ALA A 117 -0.20 0.69 -4.14
N ALA A 118 -1.12 -0.28 -4.09
CA ALA A 118 -2.55 -0.03 -4.20
C ALA A 118 -3.09 0.84 -3.06
N ARG A 119 -2.63 0.60 -1.83
CA ARG A 119 -2.97 1.43 -0.67
C ARG A 119 -2.49 2.87 -0.85
N LYS A 120 -1.22 3.06 -1.23
CA LYS A 120 -0.66 4.41 -1.51
C LYS A 120 -1.41 5.13 -2.63
N ALA A 121 -1.78 4.40 -3.69
CA ALA A 121 -2.58 4.97 -4.77
C ALA A 121 -3.95 5.45 -4.28
N ARG A 122 -4.66 4.64 -3.47
CA ARG A 122 -5.95 5.03 -2.85
C ARG A 122 -5.81 6.24 -1.93
N GLU A 123 -4.78 6.25 -1.07
CA GLU A 123 -4.49 7.39 -0.18
C GLU A 123 -4.18 8.66 -0.99
N SER A 124 -3.45 8.53 -2.09
CA SER A 124 -3.16 9.64 -3.01
C SER A 124 -4.44 10.21 -3.65
N VAL A 125 -5.35 9.33 -4.08
CA VAL A 125 -6.66 9.77 -4.63
C VAL A 125 -7.53 10.42 -3.56
N GLN A 126 -7.56 9.87 -2.34
CA GLN A 126 -8.30 10.48 -1.23
C GLN A 126 -7.73 11.85 -0.86
N ARG A 127 -6.40 12.00 -0.80
CA ARG A 127 -5.76 13.31 -0.59
C ARG A 127 -6.07 14.28 -1.73
N LYS A 128 -6.09 13.82 -2.98
CA LYS A 128 -6.51 14.65 -4.12
C LYS A 128 -7.95 15.15 -3.98
N ASN A 129 -8.88 14.31 -3.52
CA ASN A 129 -10.26 14.72 -3.28
C ASN A 129 -10.39 15.73 -2.11
N PHE A 130 -9.53 15.64 -1.09
CA PHE A 130 -9.47 16.63 -0.01
C PHE A 130 -8.84 17.96 -0.47
N MET A 131 -7.92 17.92 -1.43
CA MET A 131 -7.28 19.10 -2.04
C MET A 131 -8.09 19.67 -3.24
N SER A 132 -9.02 18.90 -3.82
CA SER A 132 -9.92 19.36 -4.89
C SER A 132 -11.11 20.21 -4.37
N GLY A 133 -11.17 20.47 -3.07
CA GLY A 133 -11.96 21.56 -2.49
C GLY A 133 -11.34 22.91 -2.78
N GLY A 134 -11.26 23.27 -4.06
CA GLY A 134 -11.18 24.59 -4.66
C GLY A 134 -10.30 25.70 -4.03
N GLY A 135 -9.34 25.37 -3.17
CA GLY A 135 -8.46 26.36 -2.55
C GLY A 135 -7.10 26.46 -3.24
N LEU A 136 -6.73 27.63 -3.65
CA LEU A 136 -5.36 27.98 -4.06
C LEU A 136 -4.39 27.69 -2.90
N PRO A 137 -3.10 27.34 -3.17
CA PRO A 137 -2.11 27.12 -2.12
C PRO A 137 -2.10 28.27 -1.13
N GLY A 138 -2.18 28.01 0.17
CA GLY A 138 -2.31 29.03 1.21
C GLY A 138 -1.17 30.06 1.24
N LYS A 139 -0.07 29.79 0.52
CA LYS A 139 1.07 30.71 0.36
C LYS A 139 1.02 31.55 -0.90
N LEU A 140 0.14 31.23 -1.87
CA LEU A 140 0.00 31.98 -3.10
C LEU A 140 -0.63 33.35 -2.79
N ALA A 141 0.05 34.42 -3.17
CA ALA A 141 -0.55 35.72 -3.27
C ALA A 141 -1.08 35.89 -4.71
N ASP A 142 -2.34 35.59 -4.90
CA ASP A 142 -3.00 35.57 -6.19
C ASP A 142 -3.18 36.98 -6.77
N CYS A 143 -3.35 37.08 -8.11
CA CYS A 143 -3.72 38.29 -8.81
C CYS A 143 -5.25 38.39 -8.97
N SER A 144 -5.74 39.59 -9.26
CA SER A 144 -7.19 39.85 -9.36
C SER A 144 -7.74 39.60 -10.75
N ASN A 145 -6.93 39.63 -11.79
CA ASN A 145 -7.32 39.33 -13.16
C ASN A 145 -7.66 37.85 -13.31
N LYS A 146 -8.73 37.56 -14.05
CA LYS A 146 -9.22 36.21 -14.30
C LYS A 146 -8.80 35.65 -15.66
N ASP A 147 -8.26 36.49 -16.54
CA ASP A 147 -7.75 36.03 -17.83
C ASP A 147 -6.29 35.58 -17.69
N PRO A 148 -6.00 34.27 -17.84
CA PRO A 148 -4.65 33.75 -17.68
C PRO A 148 -3.63 34.29 -18.67
N LYS A 149 -4.08 34.84 -19.81
CA LYS A 149 -3.20 35.40 -20.84
C LYS A 149 -2.48 36.65 -20.38
N ASP A 150 -3.09 37.40 -19.48
CA ASP A 150 -2.59 38.67 -18.97
C ASP A 150 -1.98 38.51 -17.56
N CYS A 151 -1.89 37.28 -17.04
CA CYS A 151 -1.40 37.01 -15.69
C CYS A 151 0.00 36.41 -15.71
N GLU A 152 0.80 36.81 -14.74
CA GLU A 152 2.15 36.30 -14.49
C GLU A 152 2.26 35.71 -13.10
N ILE A 153 3.00 34.61 -12.96
CA ILE A 153 3.33 34.04 -11.65
C ILE A 153 4.85 34.13 -11.41
N PHE A 154 5.21 34.73 -10.29
CA PHE A 154 6.60 34.82 -9.82
C PHE A 154 6.86 33.80 -8.74
N LEU A 155 7.80 32.90 -9.00
CA LEU A 155 8.31 31.96 -8.03
C LEU A 155 9.49 32.59 -7.30
N VAL A 156 9.41 32.72 -5.98
CA VAL A 156 10.44 33.37 -5.17
C VAL A 156 10.97 32.43 -4.08
N GLU A 157 12.24 32.58 -3.73
CA GLU A 157 12.86 31.74 -2.70
C GLU A 157 12.51 32.27 -1.29
N GLY A 158 11.73 31.47 -0.58
CA GLY A 158 11.40 31.70 0.83
C GLY A 158 10.39 32.82 1.10
N ASP A 159 9.96 32.87 2.35
CA ASP A 159 8.88 33.77 2.77
C ASP A 159 9.34 35.24 2.84
N SER A 160 10.63 35.50 3.09
CA SER A 160 11.16 36.86 3.13
C SER A 160 11.13 37.54 1.75
N ALA A 161 11.64 36.84 0.72
CA ALA A 161 11.55 37.34 -0.64
C ALA A 161 10.07 37.43 -1.12
N GLY A 162 9.23 36.47 -0.71
CA GLY A 162 7.80 36.50 -0.94
C GLY A 162 7.12 37.72 -0.34
N GLY A 163 7.51 38.15 0.85
CA GLY A 163 7.01 39.38 1.49
C GLY A 163 7.34 40.63 0.71
N SER A 164 8.60 40.80 0.33
CA SER A 164 9.06 41.95 -0.46
C SER A 164 8.41 41.98 -1.86
N ALA A 165 8.34 40.83 -2.54
CA ALA A 165 7.71 40.70 -3.84
C ALA A 165 6.20 41.03 -3.80
N LYS A 166 5.49 40.63 -2.75
CA LYS A 166 4.06 40.97 -2.54
C LYS A 166 3.81 42.46 -2.41
N GLN A 167 4.76 43.21 -1.84
CA GLN A 167 4.63 44.65 -1.67
C GLN A 167 4.88 45.40 -2.98
N GLY A 168 5.82 44.94 -3.83
CA GLY A 168 6.23 45.60 -5.08
C GLY A 168 5.45 45.16 -6.33
N ARG A 169 4.60 44.13 -6.28
CA ARG A 169 3.90 43.57 -7.43
C ARG A 169 2.74 44.44 -7.93
N ASP A 170 2.40 44.31 -9.18
CA ASP A 170 1.07 44.67 -9.65
C ASP A 170 0.05 43.60 -9.19
N ARG A 171 -0.86 43.99 -8.30
CA ARG A 171 -1.88 43.08 -7.76
C ARG A 171 -2.91 42.65 -8.79
N TYR A 172 -3.03 43.36 -9.89
CA TYR A 172 -4.01 43.03 -10.92
C TYR A 172 -3.57 41.85 -11.77
N THR A 173 -2.30 41.81 -12.19
CA THR A 173 -1.78 40.84 -13.15
C THR A 173 -0.73 39.89 -12.57
N GLN A 174 -0.11 40.20 -11.41
CA GLN A 174 1.04 39.48 -10.91
C GLN A 174 0.70 38.67 -9.62
N ALA A 175 0.91 37.36 -9.68
CA ALA A 175 0.82 36.45 -8.54
C ALA A 175 2.22 36.09 -8.01
N ILE A 176 2.37 35.94 -6.70
CA ILE A 176 3.63 35.56 -6.05
C ILE A 176 3.46 34.23 -5.30
N LEU A 177 4.31 33.27 -5.61
CA LEU A 177 4.38 31.98 -4.91
C LEU A 177 5.76 31.80 -4.26
N PRO A 178 5.87 31.91 -2.93
CA PRO A 178 7.11 31.61 -2.23
C PRO A 178 7.30 30.08 -2.12
N LEU A 179 8.46 29.62 -2.53
CA LEU A 179 8.88 28.21 -2.43
C LEU A 179 9.90 28.06 -1.31
N ARG A 180 9.75 27.05 -0.46
CA ARG A 180 10.69 26.76 0.64
C ARG A 180 11.62 25.60 0.30
N GLY A 181 12.90 25.78 0.62
CA GLY A 181 13.90 24.73 0.58
C GLY A 181 14.34 24.33 -0.83
N LYS A 182 15.07 23.22 -0.92
CA LYS A 182 15.54 22.69 -2.20
C LYS A 182 14.37 22.07 -2.95
N ILE A 183 14.13 22.54 -4.17
CA ILE A 183 13.10 21.96 -5.05
C ILE A 183 13.57 20.58 -5.50
N LEU A 184 12.65 19.62 -5.52
CA LEU A 184 12.92 18.26 -5.96
C LEU A 184 13.31 18.25 -7.44
N ASN A 185 14.41 17.57 -7.79
CA ASN A 185 14.77 17.34 -9.19
C ASN A 185 13.85 16.27 -9.78
N VAL A 186 12.83 16.70 -10.52
CA VAL A 186 11.77 15.85 -11.07
C VAL A 186 12.26 14.87 -12.14
N GLU A 187 13.38 15.14 -12.81
CA GLU A 187 13.94 14.26 -13.84
C GLU A 187 14.58 13.00 -13.25
N LYS A 188 15.05 13.07 -11.99
CA LYS A 188 15.79 11.97 -11.34
C LYS A 188 14.94 11.12 -10.40
N VAL A 189 13.65 11.41 -10.28
CA VAL A 189 12.76 10.72 -9.33
C VAL A 189 11.56 10.10 -10.02
N GLN A 190 11.00 9.10 -9.37
CA GLN A 190 9.78 8.44 -9.87
C GLN A 190 8.57 9.38 -9.70
N TRP A 191 7.62 9.32 -10.63
CA TRP A 191 6.45 10.19 -10.69
C TRP A 191 5.65 10.30 -9.39
N HIS A 192 5.51 9.23 -8.62
CA HIS A 192 4.80 9.30 -7.34
C HIS A 192 5.46 10.24 -6.33
N ARG A 193 6.80 10.36 -6.34
CA ARG A 193 7.53 11.29 -5.47
C ARG A 193 7.39 12.74 -5.90
N VAL A 194 7.20 12.98 -7.19
CA VAL A 194 6.93 14.33 -7.70
C VAL A 194 5.65 14.90 -7.09
N PHE A 195 4.61 14.06 -6.99
CA PHE A 195 3.32 14.44 -6.38
C PHE A 195 3.34 14.48 -4.84
N GLU A 196 4.36 13.92 -4.20
CA GLU A 196 4.57 14.02 -2.75
C GLU A 196 5.30 15.32 -2.35
N ALA A 197 5.97 15.97 -3.31
CA ALA A 197 6.72 17.20 -3.06
C ALA A 197 5.79 18.42 -3.00
N GLU A 198 5.63 19.00 -1.79
CA GLU A 198 4.75 20.14 -1.53
C GLU A 198 5.02 21.35 -2.48
N SER A 199 6.30 21.67 -2.72
CA SER A 199 6.69 22.77 -3.59
C SER A 199 6.25 22.56 -5.05
N VAL A 200 6.38 21.33 -5.56
CA VAL A 200 5.94 20.97 -6.93
C VAL A 200 4.42 21.01 -7.03
N MET A 201 3.73 20.46 -6.03
CA MET A 201 2.26 20.50 -6.00
C MET A 201 1.71 21.92 -5.92
N ASN A 202 2.35 22.81 -5.15
CA ASN A 202 1.96 24.21 -5.08
C ASN A 202 2.12 24.93 -6.43
N ILE A 203 3.18 24.63 -7.20
CA ILE A 203 3.36 25.16 -8.55
C ILE A 203 2.24 24.68 -9.47
N ILE A 204 2.01 23.37 -9.52
CA ILE A 204 0.97 22.76 -10.37
C ILE A 204 -0.41 23.33 -10.09
N GLN A 205 -0.78 23.48 -8.82
CA GLN A 205 -2.06 24.06 -8.40
C GLN A 205 -2.17 25.53 -8.75
N SER A 206 -1.06 26.29 -8.60
CA SER A 206 -1.04 27.74 -8.91
C SER A 206 -1.20 28.02 -10.40
N ILE A 207 -0.71 27.14 -11.27
CA ILE A 207 -0.85 27.22 -12.74
C ILE A 207 -2.22 26.71 -13.20
N GLY A 208 -2.97 26.03 -12.33
CA GLY A 208 -4.29 25.50 -12.65
C GLY A 208 -4.29 24.26 -13.53
N VAL A 209 -3.16 23.54 -13.59
CA VAL A 209 -3.07 22.26 -14.32
C VAL A 209 -3.86 21.19 -13.56
N ARG A 210 -4.86 20.62 -14.23
CA ARG A 210 -5.62 19.45 -13.73
C ARG A 210 -5.09 18.20 -14.40
N PHE A 211 -4.77 17.20 -13.58
CA PHE A 211 -4.37 15.86 -14.03
C PHE A 211 -5.54 14.90 -13.90
#